data_afbc0b9a466f1d5d9d66c0f9c653c199
#
_entry.id   afbc0b9a466f1d5d9d66c0f9c653c199
#
_cell.length_a   1.000
_cell.length_b   1.000
_cell.length_c   1.000
_cell.angle_alpha   90.00
_cell.angle_beta   90.00
_cell.angle_gamma   90.00
#
_symmetry.space_group_name_H-M   'P 1'
#
loop_
_entity.id
_entity.type
_entity.pdbx_description
1 polymer ?
#
loop_
_entity_poly.entity_id
_entity_poly.type
_entity_poly.pdbx_seq_one_letter_code
_entity_poly.pdbx_strand_id
1 'polypeptide(L)'
;MNLEDNGGIFLAGSTHRGEEDFVLQAFKEVRKNHPKARLVIAPRELLRTTEVTHICKRAGFKVALRTELQKEQQHGEPADIVILDTIGELGRVYSIGDVVYVGGSLITHGGHNILEPAAHGKAIIVGHYMFNFKDTHALFRKRNACITVENAEGLARETARLFDEPEERHRMEAETLAIVAENKGASRKSALILRETIERFEREQASKGSSVKSTQKIANLQTYFVDLVHSKDVDGIGQNILMGILYLLSLVYRGLVNFKLALFKLGVFRTRSLDCFGISLGNITVGGTGKTPTAQRLARDIRDMGYRVVILNRGYRAKWHGKVGIVSDGSNLHMSAAEAGDEAFMLAKHLPEVPVLIGAERAETGRYAIEHFGAEVAILDDGYQHWQLARDMDIILIDAVNVFGNGYMLPRGTLREPMPHLNRSHVCLMTKVDQAAAGSREYIRETMESYNPEAKIVESIHQPRCFIPLPDWYVDIAGDGIPVTEMKGKRIVAVSAIGNPASFEQTLEDLGTEIIESLRYPDHHDYTMQEMQDVLRRAESQGAEAIVITEKDAVKIPAEVIQSRWPIPVYVICVEVNFQEGGEEFYSLLKAKLQDKLGNR
;
A
#
# COMPACT_ATOMS: atom_id res chain seq x y z
N MET A 1 23.55 12.86 -25.41
CA MET A 1 24.40 13.70 -24.56
C MET A 1 25.75 13.82 -25.24
N ASN A 2 26.11 15.01 -25.74
CA ASN A 2 27.49 15.24 -26.22
C ASN A 2 28.37 15.43 -24.98
N LEU A 3 28.95 14.33 -24.49
CA LEU A 3 29.79 14.27 -23.28
C LEU A 3 31.25 13.94 -23.64
N GLU A 4 31.64 14.13 -24.94
CA GLU A 4 32.88 13.60 -25.49
C GLU A 4 34.14 14.44 -25.21
N ASP A 5 34.07 15.60 -24.55
CA ASP A 5 35.24 16.43 -24.23
C ASP A 5 35.48 16.48 -22.70
N ASN A 6 36.00 15.38 -22.12
CA ASN A 6 35.58 14.96 -20.81
C ASN A 6 36.69 15.01 -19.77
N GLY A 7 36.46 15.82 -18.76
CA GLY A 7 37.12 15.73 -17.46
C GLY A 7 36.62 14.59 -16.57
N GLY A 8 35.81 13.65 -17.12
CA GLY A 8 35.21 12.53 -16.39
C GLY A 8 33.79 12.78 -15.86
N ILE A 9 33.05 11.69 -15.59
CA ILE A 9 31.67 11.73 -15.14
C ILE A 9 31.53 11.04 -13.76
N PHE A 10 31.18 11.83 -12.77
CA PHE A 10 30.66 11.30 -11.50
C PHE A 10 29.16 11.05 -11.63
N LEU A 11 28.69 9.84 -11.31
CA LEU A 11 27.29 9.47 -11.40
C LEU A 11 26.74 9.05 -10.03
N ALA A 12 25.71 9.72 -9.54
CA ALA A 12 25.00 9.38 -8.33
C ALA A 12 23.62 8.81 -8.68
N GLY A 13 23.49 7.49 -8.58
CA GLY A 13 22.27 6.76 -8.93
C GLY A 13 21.41 6.46 -7.73
N SER A 14 20.08 6.58 -7.89
CA SER A 14 19.07 6.28 -6.87
C SER A 14 19.27 7.05 -5.55
N THR A 15 19.53 8.35 -5.65
CA THR A 15 19.73 9.20 -4.45
C THR A 15 18.42 9.46 -3.72
N HIS A 16 18.52 9.61 -2.41
CA HIS A 16 17.43 9.96 -1.51
C HIS A 16 17.67 11.32 -0.84
N ARG A 17 16.61 11.85 -0.22
CA ARG A 17 16.66 13.13 0.48
C ARG A 17 17.80 13.19 1.50
N GLY A 18 18.65 14.20 1.38
CA GLY A 18 19.84 14.43 2.22
C GLY A 18 21.13 13.85 1.64
N GLU A 19 21.08 12.91 0.70
CA GLU A 19 22.29 12.39 0.04
C GLU A 19 22.81 13.33 -1.06
N GLU A 20 21.93 14.13 -1.66
CA GLU A 20 22.32 15.05 -2.72
C GLU A 20 23.32 16.11 -2.23
N ASP A 21 23.22 16.55 -0.98
CA ASP A 21 24.19 17.46 -0.38
C ASP A 21 25.58 16.80 -0.25
N PHE A 22 25.63 15.52 0.10
CA PHE A 22 26.86 14.73 0.18
C PHE A 22 27.49 14.54 -1.19
N VAL A 23 26.66 14.24 -2.18
CA VAL A 23 27.08 14.09 -3.60
C VAL A 23 27.65 15.40 -4.13
N LEU A 24 27.01 16.53 -3.83
CA LEU A 24 27.49 17.85 -4.23
C LEU A 24 28.81 18.24 -3.56
N GLN A 25 28.99 17.86 -2.29
CA GLN A 25 30.27 18.06 -1.60
C GLN A 25 31.38 17.24 -2.29
N ALA A 26 31.11 15.98 -2.60
CA ALA A 26 32.06 15.13 -3.34
C ALA A 26 32.38 15.71 -4.73
N PHE A 27 31.36 16.18 -5.44
CA PHE A 27 31.57 16.79 -6.77
C PHE A 27 32.38 18.07 -6.71
N LYS A 28 32.18 18.91 -5.69
CA LYS A 28 33.02 20.11 -5.48
C LYS A 28 34.49 19.75 -5.27
N GLU A 29 34.77 18.68 -4.55
CA GLU A 29 36.13 18.19 -4.32
C GLU A 29 36.77 17.71 -5.60
N VAL A 30 36.06 16.89 -6.38
CA VAL A 30 36.53 16.44 -7.71
C VAL A 30 36.83 17.62 -8.63
N ARG A 31 35.97 18.65 -8.64
CA ARG A 31 36.13 19.82 -9.52
C ARG A 31 37.37 20.67 -9.22
N LYS A 32 38.00 20.53 -8.05
CA LYS A 32 39.27 21.24 -7.74
C LYS A 32 40.39 20.82 -8.69
N ASN A 33 40.53 19.50 -8.95
CA ASN A 33 41.58 18.96 -9.82
C ASN A 33 41.06 18.66 -11.24
N HIS A 34 39.73 18.41 -11.37
CA HIS A 34 39.07 18.08 -12.62
C HIS A 34 37.99 19.11 -12.99
N PRO A 35 38.34 20.35 -13.35
CA PRO A 35 37.36 21.44 -13.55
C PRO A 35 36.34 21.15 -14.68
N LYS A 36 36.66 20.25 -15.61
CA LYS A 36 35.76 19.81 -16.68
C LYS A 36 34.87 18.62 -16.29
N ALA A 37 35.06 18.01 -15.10
CA ALA A 37 34.24 16.91 -14.66
C ALA A 37 32.76 17.29 -14.57
N ARG A 38 31.88 16.36 -14.84
CA ARG A 38 30.43 16.52 -14.81
C ARG A 38 29.79 15.56 -13.81
N LEU A 39 28.64 15.96 -13.28
CA LEU A 39 27.85 15.15 -12.38
C LEU A 39 26.53 14.76 -13.04
N VAL A 40 26.16 13.49 -12.92
CA VAL A 40 24.80 13.03 -13.23
C VAL A 40 24.15 12.59 -11.93
N ILE A 41 22.99 13.15 -11.60
CA ILE A 41 22.19 12.75 -10.43
C ILE A 41 20.90 12.10 -10.93
N ALA A 42 20.61 10.91 -10.43
CA ALA A 42 19.35 10.22 -10.66
C ALA A 42 18.61 10.04 -9.33
N PRO A 43 17.71 10.96 -8.97
CA PRO A 43 16.90 10.82 -7.77
C PRO A 43 16.03 9.56 -7.85
N ARG A 44 15.90 8.82 -6.74
CA ARG A 44 15.03 7.64 -6.69
C ARG A 44 13.56 8.01 -6.91
N GLU A 45 13.16 9.18 -6.42
CA GLU A 45 11.81 9.72 -6.57
C GLU A 45 11.84 10.89 -7.55
N LEU A 46 11.19 10.72 -8.71
CA LEU A 46 11.16 11.77 -9.75
C LEU A 46 10.43 13.05 -9.28
N LEU A 47 9.48 12.93 -8.37
CA LEU A 47 8.80 14.09 -7.77
C LEU A 47 9.78 15.07 -7.11
N ARG A 48 10.97 14.60 -6.71
CA ARG A 48 12.02 15.42 -6.11
C ARG A 48 12.92 16.14 -7.13
N THR A 49 12.71 15.93 -8.42
CA THR A 49 13.53 16.56 -9.47
C THR A 49 13.64 18.07 -9.30
N THR A 50 12.54 18.75 -9.02
CA THR A 50 12.51 20.20 -8.78
C THR A 50 13.33 20.59 -7.53
N GLU A 51 13.14 19.86 -6.42
CA GLU A 51 13.89 20.06 -5.17
C GLU A 51 15.40 19.90 -5.42
N VAL A 52 15.80 18.78 -6.04
CA VAL A 52 17.21 18.48 -6.35
C VAL A 52 17.81 19.55 -7.29
N THR A 53 17.04 20.01 -8.29
CA THR A 53 17.44 21.11 -9.17
C THR A 53 17.75 22.40 -8.38
N HIS A 54 16.88 22.73 -7.41
CA HIS A 54 17.08 23.91 -6.56
C HIS A 54 18.32 23.76 -5.66
N ILE A 55 18.54 22.58 -5.09
CA ILE A 55 19.74 22.30 -4.28
C ILE A 55 21.00 22.50 -5.12
N CYS A 56 21.06 21.93 -6.31
CA CYS A 56 22.22 22.03 -7.22
C CYS A 56 22.47 23.48 -7.67
N LYS A 57 21.42 24.22 -8.06
CA LYS A 57 21.54 25.64 -8.46
C LYS A 57 22.01 26.51 -7.31
N ARG A 58 21.49 26.29 -6.11
CA ARG A 58 21.92 27.01 -4.89
C ARG A 58 23.38 26.73 -4.52
N ALA A 59 23.87 25.54 -4.86
CA ALA A 59 25.28 25.18 -4.71
C ALA A 59 26.20 25.86 -5.74
N GLY A 60 25.65 26.61 -6.71
CA GLY A 60 26.38 27.41 -7.71
C GLY A 60 26.64 26.70 -9.04
N PHE A 61 25.97 25.56 -9.31
CA PHE A 61 26.18 24.79 -10.54
C PHE A 61 25.15 25.12 -11.62
N LYS A 62 25.56 25.01 -12.89
CA LYS A 62 24.66 25.00 -14.05
C LYS A 62 24.01 23.64 -14.16
N VAL A 63 22.68 23.60 -14.13
CA VAL A 63 21.88 22.37 -14.10
C VAL A 63 21.00 22.26 -15.32
N ALA A 64 20.98 21.10 -15.96
CA ALA A 64 20.03 20.74 -17.00
C ALA A 64 19.26 19.47 -16.63
N LEU A 65 18.01 19.38 -17.05
CA LEU A 65 17.22 18.16 -16.98
C LEU A 65 17.50 17.27 -18.20
N ARG A 66 17.45 15.96 -18.01
CA ARG A 66 17.64 14.99 -19.11
C ARG A 66 16.62 15.21 -20.24
N THR A 67 15.37 15.52 -19.90
CA THR A 67 14.30 15.80 -20.87
C THR A 67 14.54 17.10 -21.65
N GLU A 68 15.18 18.09 -21.07
CA GLU A 68 15.51 19.35 -21.73
C GLU A 68 16.62 19.16 -22.78
N LEU A 69 17.60 18.30 -22.50
CA LEU A 69 18.71 17.99 -23.42
C LEU A 69 18.24 17.34 -24.74
N GLN A 70 17.03 16.79 -24.79
CA GLN A 70 16.44 16.26 -26.03
C GLN A 70 15.83 17.35 -26.92
N LYS A 71 15.42 18.48 -26.33
CA LYS A 71 14.75 19.59 -27.03
C LYS A 71 15.74 20.63 -27.59
N GLU A 72 16.87 20.77 -26.92
CA GLU A 72 17.91 21.72 -27.32
C GLU A 72 18.98 21.06 -28.23
N GLN A 73 18.61 20.79 -29.48
CA GLN A 73 19.59 20.69 -30.54
C GLN A 73 20.00 22.10 -30.94
N GLN A 74 21.04 22.63 -30.32
CA GLN A 74 21.96 23.71 -30.77
C GLN A 74 22.18 24.82 -29.71
N HIS A 75 23.49 25.02 -29.37
CA HIS A 75 24.10 26.29 -28.90
C HIS A 75 23.89 26.71 -27.44
N GLY A 76 23.94 25.79 -26.45
CA GLY A 76 24.09 26.17 -25.04
C GLY A 76 25.46 25.74 -24.47
N GLU A 77 26.03 26.49 -23.53
CA GLU A 77 27.17 26.03 -22.73
C GLU A 77 26.80 24.75 -21.97
N PRO A 78 27.67 23.74 -21.94
CA PRO A 78 27.38 22.46 -21.32
C PRO A 78 27.09 22.61 -19.80
N ALA A 79 26.05 21.93 -19.32
CA ALA A 79 25.69 21.91 -17.90
C ALA A 79 26.76 21.21 -17.04
N ASP A 80 27.00 21.70 -15.85
CA ASP A 80 27.87 21.06 -14.84
C ASP A 80 27.23 19.80 -14.29
N ILE A 81 25.89 19.85 -14.08
CA ILE A 81 25.08 18.78 -13.50
C ILE A 81 23.92 18.47 -14.42
N VAL A 82 23.72 17.19 -14.69
CA VAL A 82 22.53 16.69 -15.39
C VAL A 82 21.69 15.89 -14.39
N ILE A 83 20.42 16.26 -14.24
CA ILE A 83 19.48 15.50 -13.44
C ILE A 83 18.68 14.56 -14.35
N LEU A 84 18.67 13.28 -14.02
CA LEU A 84 17.90 12.27 -14.73
C LEU A 84 16.45 12.31 -14.22
N ASP A 85 15.60 12.98 -14.98
CA ASP A 85 14.18 13.19 -14.71
C ASP A 85 13.28 12.21 -15.49
N THR A 86 13.84 11.04 -15.84
CA THR A 86 13.16 9.99 -16.61
C THR A 86 13.23 8.64 -15.91
N ILE A 87 12.20 7.81 -16.11
CA ILE A 87 12.14 6.44 -15.58
C ILE A 87 12.75 5.45 -16.59
N GLY A 88 13.45 4.43 -16.08
CA GLY A 88 13.95 3.30 -16.88
C GLY A 88 15.24 3.57 -17.65
N GLU A 89 15.81 4.78 -17.60
CA GLU A 89 17.05 5.11 -18.28
C GLU A 89 18.30 4.88 -17.40
N LEU A 90 18.19 4.85 -16.07
CA LEU A 90 19.32 4.78 -15.14
C LEU A 90 20.24 3.60 -15.42
N GLY A 91 19.67 2.41 -15.68
CA GLY A 91 20.46 1.22 -16.03
C GLY A 91 21.38 1.42 -17.24
N ARG A 92 20.95 2.20 -18.25
CA ARG A 92 21.78 2.55 -19.40
C ARG A 92 22.74 3.70 -19.09
N VAL A 93 22.31 4.65 -18.26
CA VAL A 93 23.11 5.83 -17.92
C VAL A 93 24.32 5.45 -17.07
N TYR A 94 24.29 4.36 -16.33
CA TYR A 94 25.47 3.84 -15.64
C TYR A 94 26.67 3.62 -16.60
N SER A 95 26.44 3.28 -17.87
CA SER A 95 27.49 3.05 -18.84
C SER A 95 28.41 4.26 -19.09
N ILE A 96 27.95 5.48 -18.85
CA ILE A 96 28.70 6.70 -19.08
C ILE A 96 29.46 7.22 -17.85
N GLY A 97 29.15 6.72 -16.64
CA GLY A 97 29.84 7.13 -15.42
C GLY A 97 31.26 6.55 -15.34
N ASP A 98 32.23 7.33 -14.90
CA ASP A 98 33.56 6.85 -14.52
C ASP A 98 33.59 6.34 -13.09
N VAL A 99 33.00 7.10 -12.18
CA VAL A 99 32.79 6.74 -10.77
C VAL A 99 31.31 6.79 -10.47
N VAL A 100 30.78 5.74 -9.84
CA VAL A 100 29.35 5.61 -9.54
C VAL A 100 29.14 5.52 -8.04
N TYR A 101 28.38 6.45 -7.49
CA TYR A 101 27.80 6.36 -6.15
C TYR A 101 26.40 5.76 -6.24
N VAL A 102 26.13 4.73 -5.43
CA VAL A 102 24.79 4.12 -5.33
C VAL A 102 24.12 4.59 -4.04
N GLY A 103 23.05 5.37 -4.20
CA GLY A 103 22.32 6.01 -3.12
C GLY A 103 21.53 5.06 -2.21
N GLY A 104 20.81 5.65 -1.22
CA GLY A 104 20.15 4.93 -0.14
C GLY A 104 21.12 4.25 0.82
N SER A 105 22.40 4.52 0.66
CA SER A 105 23.49 3.82 1.34
C SER A 105 24.23 4.67 2.40
N LEU A 106 24.14 5.99 2.34
CA LEU A 106 24.64 6.91 3.40
C LEU A 106 23.54 7.34 4.38
N ILE A 107 22.32 6.94 4.13
CA ILE A 107 21.17 7.10 5.01
C ILE A 107 20.62 5.70 5.38
N THR A 108 19.79 5.61 6.42
CA THR A 108 19.24 4.34 6.92
C THR A 108 18.17 3.71 6.00
N HIS A 109 18.39 3.76 4.68
CA HIS A 109 17.47 3.20 3.68
C HIS A 109 17.82 1.75 3.29
N GLY A 110 19.10 1.35 3.41
CA GLY A 110 19.54 -0.03 3.15
C GLY A 110 20.22 -0.25 1.80
N GLY A 111 20.50 0.83 1.06
CA GLY A 111 21.17 0.81 -0.22
C GLY A 111 20.31 0.38 -1.41
N HIS A 112 20.87 0.46 -2.59
CA HIS A 112 20.28 0.00 -3.84
C HIS A 112 21.16 -1.04 -4.55
N ASN A 113 20.68 -1.57 -5.68
CA ASN A 113 21.31 -2.66 -6.41
C ASN A 113 22.64 -2.24 -7.04
N ILE A 114 23.76 -2.76 -6.54
CA ILE A 114 25.11 -2.48 -7.06
C ILE A 114 25.47 -3.34 -8.28
N LEU A 115 24.69 -4.36 -8.62
CA LEU A 115 24.92 -5.20 -9.81
C LEU A 115 24.64 -4.44 -11.11
N GLU A 116 23.77 -3.42 -11.07
CA GLU A 116 23.47 -2.62 -12.26
C GLU A 116 24.70 -1.85 -12.77
N PRO A 117 25.34 -0.97 -11.97
CA PRO A 117 26.58 -0.33 -12.40
C PRO A 117 27.73 -1.34 -12.62
N ALA A 118 27.78 -2.42 -11.86
CA ALA A 118 28.79 -3.48 -12.02
C ALA A 118 28.69 -4.17 -13.39
N ALA A 119 27.47 -4.37 -13.92
CA ALA A 119 27.27 -4.94 -15.25
C ALA A 119 27.86 -4.07 -16.38
N HIS A 120 28.09 -2.79 -16.11
CA HIS A 120 28.76 -1.85 -17.00
C HIS A 120 30.27 -1.66 -16.67
N GLY A 121 30.81 -2.45 -15.73
CA GLY A 121 32.21 -2.37 -15.34
C GLY A 121 32.56 -1.02 -14.72
N LYS A 122 31.81 -0.56 -13.73
CA LYS A 122 32.02 0.75 -13.12
C LYS A 122 32.71 0.66 -11.77
N ALA A 123 33.51 1.68 -11.42
CA ALA A 123 34.05 1.85 -10.09
C ALA A 123 32.91 2.32 -9.17
N ILE A 124 32.60 1.54 -8.12
CA ILE A 124 31.41 1.70 -7.30
C ILE A 124 31.78 2.19 -5.91
N ILE A 125 31.10 3.22 -5.43
CA ILE A 125 31.14 3.70 -4.05
C ILE A 125 29.74 3.54 -3.44
N VAL A 126 29.67 3.04 -2.21
CA VAL A 126 28.44 2.92 -1.42
C VAL A 126 28.65 3.45 -0.01
N GLY A 127 27.58 3.84 0.66
CA GLY A 127 27.60 4.08 2.10
C GLY A 127 27.57 2.77 2.91
N HIS A 128 27.60 2.90 4.22
CA HIS A 128 27.63 1.75 5.14
C HIS A 128 26.27 1.08 5.36
N TYR A 129 25.16 1.74 4.99
CA TYR A 129 23.83 1.15 5.10
C TYR A 129 23.48 0.33 3.84
N MET A 130 23.99 -0.90 3.77
CA MET A 130 23.76 -1.83 2.65
C MET A 130 23.02 -3.10 3.08
N PHE A 131 22.15 -3.01 4.09
CA PHE A 131 21.51 -4.17 4.70
C PHE A 131 20.50 -4.89 3.77
N ASN A 132 19.93 -4.20 2.75
CA ASN A 132 19.08 -4.84 1.74
C ASN A 132 19.89 -5.65 0.71
N PHE A 133 21.19 -5.37 0.58
CA PHE A 133 22.11 -6.01 -0.38
C PHE A 133 23.35 -6.58 0.32
N LYS A 134 23.20 -7.05 1.55
CA LYS A 134 24.29 -7.47 2.45
C LYS A 134 25.24 -8.47 1.81
N ASP A 135 24.71 -9.53 1.20
CA ASP A 135 25.52 -10.61 0.62
C ASP A 135 26.27 -10.14 -0.64
N THR A 136 25.59 -9.39 -1.51
CA THR A 136 26.21 -8.80 -2.69
C THR A 136 27.29 -7.79 -2.30
N HIS A 137 27.01 -6.91 -1.33
CA HIS A 137 28.00 -5.96 -0.82
C HIS A 137 29.22 -6.65 -0.21
N ALA A 138 29.01 -7.70 0.59
CA ALA A 138 30.10 -8.48 1.18
C ALA A 138 31.00 -9.13 0.12
N LEU A 139 30.39 -9.66 -0.96
CA LEU A 139 31.13 -10.23 -2.10
C LEU A 139 32.00 -9.17 -2.79
N PHE A 140 31.43 -7.99 -3.09
CA PHE A 140 32.15 -6.90 -3.76
C PHE A 140 33.27 -6.34 -2.87
N ARG A 141 33.05 -6.18 -1.56
CA ARG A 141 34.08 -5.76 -0.61
C ARG A 141 35.25 -6.75 -0.54
N LYS A 142 34.95 -8.04 -0.47
CA LYS A 142 35.98 -9.09 -0.41
C LYS A 142 36.95 -9.06 -1.60
N ARG A 143 36.46 -8.61 -2.73
CA ARG A 143 37.24 -8.53 -3.98
C ARG A 143 37.75 -7.11 -4.29
N ASN A 144 37.58 -6.16 -3.37
CA ASN A 144 37.90 -4.73 -3.58
C ASN A 144 37.25 -4.16 -4.85
N ALA A 145 36.04 -4.62 -5.19
CA ALA A 145 35.27 -4.20 -6.33
C ALA A 145 34.29 -3.05 -5.99
N CYS A 146 34.16 -2.67 -4.74
CA CYS A 146 33.46 -1.46 -4.28
C CYS A 146 34.15 -0.85 -3.07
N ILE A 147 33.99 0.47 -2.91
CA ILE A 147 34.44 1.22 -1.74
C ILE A 147 33.23 1.51 -0.86
N THR A 148 33.37 1.29 0.45
CA THR A 148 32.34 1.65 1.44
C THR A 148 32.80 2.86 2.21
N VAL A 149 31.96 3.90 2.26
CA VAL A 149 32.22 5.16 2.97
C VAL A 149 31.21 5.35 4.09
N GLU A 150 31.59 6.09 5.14
CA GLU A 150 30.75 6.30 6.30
C GLU A 150 30.00 7.62 6.33
N ASN A 151 30.50 8.60 5.57
CA ASN A 151 29.96 9.97 5.57
C ASN A 151 30.31 10.72 4.27
N ALA A 152 29.85 11.97 4.18
CA ALA A 152 30.06 12.84 3.04
C ALA A 152 31.57 13.12 2.75
N GLU A 153 32.38 13.24 3.79
CA GLU A 153 33.82 13.48 3.65
C GLU A 153 34.54 12.27 3.06
N GLY A 154 34.14 11.06 3.49
CA GLY A 154 34.61 9.81 2.91
C GLY A 154 34.22 9.69 1.45
N LEU A 155 32.97 10.01 1.09
CA LEU A 155 32.50 10.03 -0.29
C LEU A 155 33.32 11.01 -1.14
N ALA A 156 33.53 12.23 -0.64
CA ALA A 156 34.30 13.26 -1.34
C ALA A 156 35.75 12.79 -1.60
N ARG A 157 36.42 12.26 -0.57
CA ARG A 157 37.80 11.79 -0.65
C ARG A 157 37.95 10.65 -1.64
N GLU A 158 37.13 9.60 -1.50
CA GLU A 158 37.27 8.41 -2.34
C GLU A 158 36.84 8.69 -3.80
N THR A 159 35.84 9.55 -4.01
CA THR A 159 35.46 9.97 -5.36
C THR A 159 36.60 10.72 -6.03
N ALA A 160 37.19 11.74 -5.37
CA ALA A 160 38.31 12.49 -5.91
C ALA A 160 39.53 11.56 -6.18
N ARG A 161 39.83 10.66 -5.24
CA ARG A 161 40.92 9.67 -5.40
C ARG A 161 40.72 8.80 -6.67
N LEU A 162 39.54 8.30 -6.92
CA LEU A 162 39.27 7.47 -8.11
C LEU A 162 39.33 8.28 -9.41
N PHE A 163 39.18 9.60 -9.39
CA PHE A 163 39.41 10.47 -10.53
C PHE A 163 40.91 10.71 -10.73
N ASP A 164 41.69 10.88 -9.66
CA ASP A 164 43.11 11.14 -9.69
C ASP A 164 43.94 9.88 -10.00
N GLU A 165 43.43 8.67 -9.68
CA GLU A 165 44.08 7.37 -9.80
C GLU A 165 43.36 6.45 -10.81
N PRO A 166 43.50 6.67 -12.14
CA PRO A 166 42.80 5.88 -13.15
C PRO A 166 43.21 4.40 -13.17
N GLU A 167 44.42 4.03 -12.76
CA GLU A 167 44.83 2.62 -12.66
C GLU A 167 44.03 1.86 -11.62
N GLU A 168 43.82 2.46 -10.45
CA GLU A 168 43.01 1.86 -9.38
C GLU A 168 41.53 1.76 -9.82
N ARG A 169 41.01 2.79 -10.50
CA ARG A 169 39.66 2.76 -11.05
C ARG A 169 39.50 1.60 -12.03
N HIS A 170 40.42 1.48 -13.02
CA HIS A 170 40.37 0.39 -14.01
C HIS A 170 40.47 -0.99 -13.35
N ARG A 171 41.26 -1.12 -12.28
CA ARG A 171 41.32 -2.37 -11.50
C ARG A 171 39.94 -2.72 -10.89
N MET A 172 39.25 -1.76 -10.29
CA MET A 172 37.93 -1.96 -9.75
C MET A 172 36.91 -2.29 -10.85
N GLU A 173 36.96 -1.62 -11.99
CA GLU A 173 36.12 -1.87 -13.15
C GLU A 173 36.28 -3.31 -13.68
N ALA A 174 37.51 -3.81 -13.76
CA ALA A 174 37.77 -5.17 -14.16
C ALA A 174 37.20 -6.20 -13.14
N GLU A 175 37.38 -5.93 -11.84
CA GLU A 175 36.85 -6.80 -10.79
C GLU A 175 35.30 -6.81 -10.75
N THR A 176 34.64 -5.68 -10.95
CA THR A 176 33.17 -5.63 -11.04
C THR A 176 32.66 -6.47 -12.21
N LEU A 177 33.28 -6.38 -13.37
CA LEU A 177 32.94 -7.22 -14.55
C LEU A 177 33.18 -8.71 -14.28
N ALA A 178 34.31 -9.06 -13.64
CA ALA A 178 34.63 -10.43 -13.30
C ALA A 178 33.56 -11.04 -12.35
N ILE A 179 33.15 -10.30 -11.31
CA ILE A 179 32.09 -10.74 -10.39
C ILE A 179 30.78 -10.97 -11.16
N VAL A 180 30.40 -10.06 -12.03
CA VAL A 180 29.17 -10.20 -12.83
C VAL A 180 29.27 -11.39 -13.79
N ALA A 181 30.42 -11.58 -14.45
CA ALA A 181 30.65 -12.70 -15.38
C ALA A 181 30.57 -14.06 -14.67
N GLU A 182 31.20 -14.20 -13.50
CA GLU A 182 31.17 -15.42 -12.68
C GLU A 182 29.77 -15.77 -12.18
N ASN A 183 28.95 -14.75 -11.93
CA ASN A 183 27.56 -14.90 -11.47
C ASN A 183 26.53 -14.92 -12.62
N LYS A 184 26.97 -14.69 -13.87
CA LYS A 184 26.10 -14.85 -15.05
C LYS A 184 25.60 -16.29 -15.15
N GLY A 185 24.28 -16.41 -15.36
CA GLY A 185 23.64 -17.72 -15.47
C GLY A 185 23.06 -18.26 -14.16
N ALA A 186 23.10 -17.47 -13.06
CA ALA A 186 22.40 -17.83 -11.84
C ALA A 186 20.90 -18.10 -12.09
N SER A 187 20.24 -17.24 -12.88
CA SER A 187 18.84 -17.45 -13.32
C SER A 187 18.70 -18.72 -14.15
N ARG A 188 19.66 -19.04 -15.01
CA ARG A 188 19.65 -20.29 -15.82
C ARG A 188 19.88 -21.53 -14.95
N LYS A 189 20.80 -21.43 -13.96
CA LYS A 189 21.02 -22.49 -12.97
C LYS A 189 19.78 -22.69 -12.10
N SER A 190 19.16 -21.62 -11.63
CA SER A 190 17.92 -21.66 -10.87
C SER A 190 16.78 -22.26 -11.72
N ALA A 191 16.66 -21.88 -12.98
CA ALA A 191 15.68 -22.45 -13.91
C ALA A 191 15.93 -23.95 -14.17
N LEU A 192 17.18 -24.39 -14.27
CA LEU A 192 17.53 -25.79 -14.41
C LEU A 192 17.19 -26.58 -13.13
N ILE A 193 17.55 -26.05 -11.97
CA ILE A 193 17.21 -26.66 -10.66
C ILE A 193 15.69 -26.72 -10.49
N LEU A 194 14.98 -25.64 -10.81
CA LEU A 194 13.51 -25.61 -10.81
C LEU A 194 12.93 -26.66 -11.76
N ARG A 195 13.44 -26.75 -12.98
CA ARG A 195 13.03 -27.75 -13.97
C ARG A 195 13.29 -29.16 -13.47
N GLU A 196 14.48 -29.47 -12.98
CA GLU A 196 14.82 -30.79 -12.40
C GLU A 196 13.94 -31.08 -11.18
N THR A 197 13.66 -30.08 -10.35
CA THR A 197 12.78 -30.22 -9.18
C THR A 197 11.34 -30.47 -9.60
N ILE A 198 10.83 -29.77 -10.62
CA ILE A 198 9.50 -29.98 -11.19
C ILE A 198 9.42 -31.39 -11.83
N GLU A 199 10.40 -31.75 -12.66
CA GLU A 199 10.44 -33.08 -13.30
C GLU A 199 10.56 -34.21 -12.26
N ARG A 200 11.31 -33.99 -11.16
CA ARG A 200 11.37 -34.94 -10.05
C ARG A 200 10.04 -35.01 -9.30
N PHE A 201 9.41 -33.88 -9.05
CA PHE A 201 8.11 -33.79 -8.41
C PHE A 201 7.01 -34.40 -9.29
N GLU A 202 7.05 -34.20 -10.60
CA GLU A 202 6.13 -34.85 -11.56
C GLU A 202 6.33 -36.37 -11.62
N ARG A 203 7.57 -36.87 -11.58
CA ARG A 203 7.87 -38.30 -11.51
C ARG A 203 7.44 -38.90 -10.15
N GLU A 204 7.66 -38.22 -9.05
CA GLU A 204 7.17 -38.62 -7.73
C GLU A 204 5.63 -38.57 -7.66
N GLN A 205 4.98 -37.67 -8.39
CA GLN A 205 3.53 -37.58 -8.50
C GLN A 205 2.95 -38.65 -9.44
N ALA A 206 3.62 -38.91 -10.54
CA ALA A 206 3.25 -40.00 -11.43
C ALA A 206 3.32 -41.39 -10.74
N SER A 207 4.25 -41.53 -9.78
CA SER A 207 4.36 -42.72 -8.91
C SER A 207 3.38 -42.74 -7.73
N LYS A 208 2.85 -41.61 -7.32
CA LYS A 208 1.96 -41.44 -6.14
C LYS A 208 0.58 -40.93 -6.45
N GLY A 209 0.09 -40.97 -7.67
CA GLY A 209 -1.32 -40.77 -8.09
C GLY A 209 -2.21 -39.77 -7.30
N SER A 210 -1.68 -38.81 -6.54
CA SER A 210 -2.55 -38.05 -5.61
C SER A 210 -2.09 -36.67 -5.09
N SER A 211 -1.28 -35.85 -5.79
CA SER A 211 -0.81 -34.64 -5.15
C SER A 211 -1.16 -33.30 -5.83
N VAL A 212 -1.43 -33.25 -7.13
CA VAL A 212 -2.02 -32.04 -7.76
C VAL A 212 -3.45 -31.81 -7.23
N LYS A 213 -4.09 -32.87 -6.75
CA LYS A 213 -5.36 -32.77 -6.02
C LYS A 213 -5.24 -32.08 -4.64
N SER A 214 -4.06 -31.87 -4.04
CA SER A 214 -3.99 -31.34 -2.68
C SER A 214 -3.97 -29.82 -2.62
N THR A 215 -3.26 -29.11 -3.51
CA THR A 215 -3.27 -27.63 -3.52
C THR A 215 -4.58 -27.10 -4.11
N GLN A 216 -5.05 -27.73 -5.17
CA GLN A 216 -6.38 -27.47 -5.70
C GLN A 216 -7.49 -27.97 -4.75
N LYS A 217 -7.24 -29.07 -4.00
CA LYS A 217 -8.10 -29.50 -2.90
C LYS A 217 -8.09 -28.54 -1.72
N ILE A 218 -6.96 -27.92 -1.36
CA ILE A 218 -6.88 -26.95 -0.27
C ILE A 218 -7.58 -25.65 -0.69
N ALA A 219 -7.37 -25.16 -1.91
CA ALA A 219 -8.08 -24.02 -2.46
C ALA A 219 -9.59 -24.31 -2.61
N ASN A 220 -9.95 -25.47 -3.16
CA ASN A 220 -11.34 -25.92 -3.24
C ASN A 220 -11.94 -26.18 -1.85
N LEU A 221 -11.13 -26.62 -0.87
CA LEU A 221 -11.56 -26.78 0.51
C LEU A 221 -11.83 -25.44 1.18
N GLN A 222 -10.98 -24.44 0.94
CA GLN A 222 -11.20 -23.08 1.43
C GLN A 222 -12.45 -22.45 0.83
N THR A 223 -12.63 -22.54 -0.48
CA THR A 223 -13.85 -22.07 -1.17
C THR A 223 -15.07 -22.83 -0.66
N TYR A 224 -14.98 -24.15 -0.55
CA TYR A 224 -16.04 -24.99 0.01
C TYR A 224 -16.39 -24.63 1.45
N PHE A 225 -15.39 -24.32 2.32
CA PHE A 225 -15.63 -23.86 3.68
C PHE A 225 -16.27 -22.48 3.72
N VAL A 226 -15.84 -21.56 2.86
CA VAL A 226 -16.44 -20.23 2.73
C VAL A 226 -17.89 -20.35 2.28
N ASP A 227 -18.18 -21.13 1.25
CA ASP A 227 -19.52 -21.37 0.75
C ASP A 227 -20.40 -22.06 1.82
N LEU A 228 -19.82 -23.04 2.52
CA LEU A 228 -20.50 -23.76 3.59
C LEU A 228 -20.86 -22.85 4.78
N VAL A 229 -19.96 -21.93 5.15
CA VAL A 229 -20.18 -20.94 6.23
C VAL A 229 -21.24 -19.91 5.82
N HIS A 230 -21.37 -19.60 4.53
CA HIS A 230 -22.37 -18.66 4.02
C HIS A 230 -23.72 -19.33 3.68
N SER A 231 -23.76 -20.66 3.53
CA SER A 231 -25.00 -21.38 3.21
C SER A 231 -25.96 -21.44 4.41
N LYS A 232 -27.24 -21.20 4.13
CA LYS A 232 -28.34 -21.37 5.12
C LYS A 232 -28.80 -22.81 5.20
N ASP A 233 -28.77 -23.54 4.09
CA ASP A 233 -29.22 -24.94 3.95
C ASP A 233 -28.06 -25.82 3.50
N VAL A 234 -27.94 -26.99 4.13
CA VAL A 234 -26.84 -27.94 3.90
C VAL A 234 -27.43 -29.34 3.70
N ASP A 235 -27.22 -29.89 2.51
CA ASP A 235 -27.65 -31.23 2.15
C ASP A 235 -26.53 -32.25 2.33
N GLY A 236 -26.73 -33.22 3.23
CA GLY A 236 -25.82 -34.34 3.45
C GLY A 236 -25.44 -34.62 4.91
N ILE A 237 -25.43 -35.89 5.31
CA ILE A 237 -25.15 -36.32 6.69
C ILE A 237 -23.76 -35.87 7.15
N GLY A 238 -22.74 -35.99 6.32
CA GLY A 238 -21.37 -35.57 6.66
C GLY A 238 -21.23 -34.05 6.84
N GLN A 239 -21.94 -33.27 6.04
CA GLN A 239 -21.97 -31.81 6.15
C GLN A 239 -22.72 -31.38 7.42
N ASN A 240 -23.84 -32.03 7.76
CA ASN A 240 -24.57 -31.76 8.99
C ASN A 240 -23.75 -32.06 10.25
N ILE A 241 -22.94 -33.13 10.25
CA ILE A 241 -22.01 -33.44 11.35
C ILE A 241 -20.95 -32.33 11.47
N LEU A 242 -20.34 -31.93 10.36
CA LEU A 242 -19.36 -30.84 10.33
C LEU A 242 -19.96 -29.52 10.86
N MET A 243 -21.17 -29.19 10.41
CA MET A 243 -21.87 -27.99 10.88
C MET A 243 -22.22 -28.08 12.37
N GLY A 244 -22.54 -29.25 12.89
CA GLY A 244 -22.72 -29.49 14.31
C GLY A 244 -21.45 -29.23 15.12
N ILE A 245 -20.30 -29.69 14.62
CA ILE A 245 -18.98 -29.43 15.24
C ILE A 245 -18.66 -27.93 15.19
N LEU A 246 -18.83 -27.28 14.05
CA LEU A 246 -18.61 -25.84 13.91
C LEU A 246 -19.54 -25.03 14.82
N TYR A 247 -20.77 -25.48 15.00
CA TYR A 247 -21.72 -24.87 15.93
C TYR A 247 -21.25 -24.98 17.39
N LEU A 248 -20.81 -26.16 17.83
CA LEU A 248 -20.25 -26.34 19.17
C LEU A 248 -19.02 -25.45 19.40
N LEU A 249 -18.12 -25.38 18.41
CA LEU A 249 -16.96 -24.47 18.46
C LEU A 249 -17.39 -23.00 18.52
N SER A 250 -18.48 -22.63 17.85
CA SER A 250 -19.01 -21.25 17.90
C SER A 250 -19.58 -20.90 19.27
N LEU A 251 -20.15 -21.87 20.01
CA LEU A 251 -20.59 -21.66 21.38
C LEU A 251 -19.39 -21.44 22.33
N VAL A 252 -18.31 -22.21 22.15
CA VAL A 252 -17.07 -21.98 22.91
C VAL A 252 -16.50 -20.59 22.61
N TYR A 253 -16.42 -20.21 21.33
CA TYR A 253 -15.97 -18.89 20.92
C TYR A 253 -16.84 -17.77 21.51
N ARG A 254 -18.17 -17.92 21.47
CA ARG A 254 -19.10 -17.00 22.13
C ARG A 254 -18.84 -16.88 23.63
N GLY A 255 -18.61 -18.02 24.30
CA GLY A 255 -18.24 -18.05 25.72
C GLY A 255 -16.96 -17.26 26.01
N LEU A 256 -15.91 -17.44 25.21
CA LEU A 256 -14.63 -16.73 25.33
C LEU A 256 -14.80 -15.22 25.12
N VAL A 257 -15.55 -14.80 24.09
CA VAL A 257 -15.82 -13.38 23.81
C VAL A 257 -16.57 -12.73 24.98
N ASN A 258 -17.64 -13.38 25.49
CA ASN A 258 -18.42 -12.90 26.63
C ASN A 258 -17.57 -12.87 27.91
N PHE A 259 -16.76 -13.88 28.16
CA PHE A 259 -15.84 -13.93 29.30
C PHE A 259 -14.82 -12.79 29.26
N LYS A 260 -14.20 -12.56 28.10
CA LYS A 260 -13.28 -11.42 27.92
C LYS A 260 -13.99 -10.10 28.22
N LEU A 261 -15.21 -9.89 27.73
CA LEU A 261 -15.98 -8.69 28.00
C LEU A 261 -16.35 -8.56 29.49
N ALA A 262 -16.69 -9.65 30.13
CA ALA A 262 -16.97 -9.66 31.59
C ALA A 262 -15.72 -9.21 32.39
N LEU A 263 -14.51 -9.64 32.02
CA LEU A 263 -13.27 -9.20 32.67
C LEU A 263 -13.05 -7.69 32.55
N PHE A 264 -13.41 -7.07 31.41
CA PHE A 264 -13.39 -5.61 31.26
C PHE A 264 -14.46 -4.94 32.14
N LYS A 265 -15.70 -5.45 32.16
CA LYS A 265 -16.78 -4.91 32.99
C LYS A 265 -16.50 -5.03 34.49
N LEU A 266 -15.81 -6.08 34.92
CA LEU A 266 -15.40 -6.30 36.31
C LEU A 266 -14.14 -5.51 36.68
N GLY A 267 -13.53 -4.74 35.75
CA GLY A 267 -12.33 -3.95 35.99
C GLY A 267 -11.03 -4.77 36.13
N VAL A 268 -11.05 -6.07 35.85
CA VAL A 268 -9.85 -6.92 35.83
C VAL A 268 -8.92 -6.47 34.70
N PHE A 269 -9.46 -6.21 33.53
CA PHE A 269 -8.75 -5.56 32.45
C PHE A 269 -9.05 -4.05 32.46
N ARG A 270 -7.99 -3.25 32.46
CA ARG A 270 -8.12 -1.78 32.49
C ARG A 270 -8.45 -1.23 31.11
N THR A 271 -9.48 -0.41 31.03
CA THR A 271 -9.75 0.44 29.89
C THR A 271 -9.01 1.76 30.08
N ARG A 272 -8.22 2.19 29.10
CA ARG A 272 -7.49 3.46 29.09
C ARG A 272 -8.35 4.54 28.42
N SER A 273 -8.24 5.79 28.84
CA SER A 273 -8.85 6.94 28.16
C SER A 273 -7.80 7.77 27.45
N LEU A 274 -8.22 8.51 26.45
CA LEU A 274 -7.43 9.55 25.78
C LEU A 274 -8.03 10.91 26.08
N ASP A 275 -7.17 11.93 26.14
CA ASP A 275 -7.59 13.33 26.30
C ASP A 275 -8.00 13.94 24.94
N CYS A 276 -8.77 13.20 24.16
CA CYS A 276 -9.39 13.60 22.92
C CYS A 276 -10.74 12.90 22.76
N PHE A 277 -11.53 13.32 21.76
CA PHE A 277 -12.80 12.65 21.45
C PHE A 277 -12.54 11.36 20.64
N GLY A 278 -12.86 10.22 21.20
CA GLY A 278 -12.65 8.90 20.58
C GLY A 278 -13.88 8.40 19.84
N ILE A 279 -13.76 8.20 18.53
CA ILE A 279 -14.80 7.57 17.69
C ILE A 279 -14.31 6.18 17.28
N SER A 280 -15.13 5.16 17.50
CA SER A 280 -14.86 3.82 16.99
C SER A 280 -15.74 3.54 15.77
N LEU A 281 -15.10 3.18 14.66
CA LEU A 281 -15.76 2.56 13.52
C LEU A 281 -15.49 1.06 13.54
N GLY A 282 -16.52 0.24 13.35
CA GLY A 282 -16.33 -1.20 13.28
C GLY A 282 -17.60 -1.96 12.96
N ASN A 283 -17.53 -3.27 13.00
CA ASN A 283 -18.63 -4.16 12.66
C ASN A 283 -18.60 -5.41 13.55
N ILE A 284 -19.71 -6.17 13.59
CA ILE A 284 -19.78 -7.45 14.28
C ILE A 284 -19.65 -8.65 13.36
N THR A 285 -19.57 -8.47 12.05
CA THR A 285 -19.40 -9.52 11.05
C THR A 285 -17.99 -9.52 10.46
N VAL A 286 -17.54 -10.64 9.92
CA VAL A 286 -16.35 -10.69 9.04
C VAL A 286 -16.75 -10.23 7.64
N GLY A 287 -15.86 -9.47 6.96
CA GLY A 287 -16.04 -9.04 5.58
C GLY A 287 -15.94 -7.53 5.38
N GLY A 288 -16.05 -7.10 4.14
CA GLY A 288 -15.93 -5.71 3.70
C GLY A 288 -17.21 -4.90 3.93
N THR A 289 -17.40 -4.38 5.14
CA THR A 289 -18.60 -3.58 5.51
C THR A 289 -18.48 -2.09 5.19
N GLY A 290 -17.47 -1.66 4.42
CA GLY A 290 -17.31 -0.25 4.06
C GLY A 290 -16.65 0.62 5.14
N LYS A 291 -15.89 0.04 6.08
CA LYS A 291 -15.20 0.79 7.16
C LYS A 291 -14.26 1.88 6.63
N THR A 292 -13.37 1.51 5.74
CA THR A 292 -12.34 2.42 5.21
C THR A 292 -12.92 3.65 4.52
N PRO A 293 -13.86 3.54 3.55
CA PRO A 293 -14.48 4.71 2.94
C PRO A 293 -15.33 5.52 3.93
N THR A 294 -15.95 4.87 4.94
CA THR A 294 -16.65 5.59 6.01
C THR A 294 -15.68 6.38 6.90
N ALA A 295 -14.52 5.79 7.24
CA ALA A 295 -13.49 6.49 8.01
C ALA A 295 -12.95 7.71 7.25
N GLN A 296 -12.75 7.58 5.94
CA GLN A 296 -12.36 8.69 5.06
C GLN A 296 -13.38 9.81 5.07
N ARG A 297 -14.66 9.48 4.88
CA ARG A 297 -15.75 10.46 4.87
C ARG A 297 -15.84 11.19 6.20
N LEU A 298 -15.89 10.44 7.30
CA LEU A 298 -16.02 11.00 8.64
C LEU A 298 -14.82 11.87 9.03
N ALA A 299 -13.60 11.46 8.66
CA ALA A 299 -12.40 12.24 8.93
C ALA A 299 -12.42 13.59 8.19
N ARG A 300 -12.83 13.62 6.91
CA ARG A 300 -13.01 14.86 6.15
C ARG A 300 -14.05 15.77 6.79
N ASP A 301 -15.22 15.22 7.09
CA ASP A 301 -16.33 16.00 7.64
C ASP A 301 -15.98 16.64 9.00
N ILE A 302 -15.29 15.90 9.89
CA ILE A 302 -14.86 16.41 11.20
C ILE A 302 -13.73 17.43 11.04
N ARG A 303 -12.79 17.22 10.12
CA ARG A 303 -11.76 18.21 9.77
C ARG A 303 -12.41 19.50 9.24
N ASP A 304 -13.40 19.37 8.36
CA ASP A 304 -14.10 20.52 7.76
C ASP A 304 -14.97 21.27 8.80
N MET A 305 -15.33 20.60 9.90
CA MET A 305 -15.90 21.24 11.10
C MET A 305 -14.85 22.01 11.93
N GLY A 306 -13.55 21.97 11.56
CA GLY A 306 -12.46 22.69 12.19
C GLY A 306 -11.73 21.94 13.31
N TYR A 307 -11.96 20.63 13.49
CA TYR A 307 -11.26 19.81 14.49
C TYR A 307 -10.02 19.14 13.91
N ARG A 308 -8.96 19.03 14.74
CA ARG A 308 -7.76 18.26 14.40
C ARG A 308 -8.03 16.77 14.58
N VAL A 309 -8.19 16.07 13.45
CA VAL A 309 -8.53 14.64 13.39
C VAL A 309 -7.28 13.81 13.19
N VAL A 310 -7.26 12.62 13.77
CA VAL A 310 -6.27 11.57 13.49
C VAL A 310 -6.99 10.24 13.27
N ILE A 311 -6.43 9.40 12.39
CA ILE A 311 -6.89 8.01 12.26
C ILE A 311 -5.91 7.06 12.94
N LEU A 312 -6.45 6.19 13.77
CA LEU A 312 -5.73 5.13 14.46
C LEU A 312 -6.10 3.77 13.87
N ASN A 313 -5.21 3.19 13.06
CA ASN A 313 -5.40 1.87 12.46
C ASN A 313 -4.50 0.83 13.12
N ARG A 314 -4.82 -0.45 12.99
CA ARG A 314 -4.05 -1.57 13.59
C ARG A 314 -2.73 -1.84 12.87
N GLY A 315 -2.65 -1.52 11.60
CA GLY A 315 -1.61 -2.01 10.73
C GLY A 315 -1.78 -3.51 10.45
N TYR A 316 -2.97 -3.92 10.06
CA TYR A 316 -3.21 -5.32 9.70
C TYR A 316 -2.34 -5.70 8.50
N ARG A 317 -1.60 -6.83 8.60
CA ARG A 317 -0.58 -7.28 7.62
C ARG A 317 0.58 -6.30 7.38
N ALA A 318 0.71 -5.25 8.18
CA ALA A 318 1.88 -4.38 8.13
C ALA A 318 3.18 -5.17 8.39
N LYS A 319 4.20 -4.93 7.59
CA LYS A 319 5.55 -5.47 7.83
C LYS A 319 6.34 -4.63 8.84
N TRP A 320 5.80 -3.50 9.21
CA TRP A 320 6.41 -2.63 10.22
C TRP A 320 6.27 -3.22 11.63
N HIS A 321 7.35 -3.12 12.42
CA HIS A 321 7.43 -3.64 13.78
C HIS A 321 7.83 -2.51 14.74
N GLY A 322 6.88 -1.98 15.47
CA GLY A 322 7.10 -0.93 16.46
C GLY A 322 5.84 -0.65 17.28
N LYS A 323 5.92 0.32 18.21
CA LYS A 323 4.76 0.69 19.03
C LYS A 323 3.85 1.68 18.34
N VAL A 324 4.44 2.69 17.70
CA VAL A 324 3.73 3.74 16.96
C VAL A 324 4.38 3.92 15.60
N GLY A 325 3.65 3.66 14.52
CA GLY A 325 4.06 3.92 13.15
C GLY A 325 3.30 5.10 12.58
N ILE A 326 4.01 6.05 11.98
CA ILE A 326 3.41 7.19 11.30
C ILE A 326 3.32 6.84 9.83
N VAL A 327 2.11 6.56 9.33
CA VAL A 327 1.88 6.31 7.90
C VAL A 327 1.86 7.62 7.14
N SER A 328 1.14 8.61 7.69
CA SER A 328 1.13 10.00 7.22
C SER A 328 1.08 10.94 8.41
N ASP A 329 1.78 12.08 8.29
CA ASP A 329 1.70 13.19 9.24
C ASP A 329 0.63 14.23 8.85
N GLY A 330 -0.16 13.93 7.82
CA GLY A 330 -1.12 14.86 7.22
C GLY A 330 -0.53 15.74 6.11
N SER A 331 0.78 15.69 5.89
CA SER A 331 1.44 16.42 4.80
C SER A 331 2.25 15.48 3.89
N ASN A 332 2.84 14.46 4.48
CA ASN A 332 3.70 13.51 3.79
C ASN A 332 3.34 12.07 4.14
N LEU A 333 3.48 11.17 3.16
CA LEU A 333 3.47 9.74 3.37
C LEU A 333 4.87 9.28 3.82
N HIS A 334 4.95 8.59 4.97
CA HIS A 334 6.20 8.12 5.55
C HIS A 334 6.42 6.61 5.39
N MET A 335 5.38 5.86 5.02
CA MET A 335 5.42 4.42 4.85
C MET A 335 4.85 4.00 3.51
N SER A 336 5.41 2.94 2.95
CA SER A 336 4.83 2.22 1.80
C SER A 336 3.63 1.38 2.22
N ALA A 337 2.83 0.91 1.25
CA ALA A 337 1.73 -0.01 1.50
C ALA A 337 2.18 -1.31 2.19
N ALA A 338 3.35 -1.85 1.83
CA ALA A 338 3.91 -3.05 2.46
C ALA A 338 4.29 -2.84 3.93
N GLU A 339 4.73 -1.64 4.30
CA GLU A 339 5.08 -1.28 5.68
C GLU A 339 3.84 -0.96 6.51
N ALA A 340 2.92 -0.16 5.97
CA ALA A 340 1.74 0.32 6.69
C ALA A 340 0.59 -0.69 6.74
N GLY A 341 0.51 -1.59 5.76
CA GLY A 341 -0.68 -2.38 5.43
C GLY A 341 -1.63 -1.61 4.51
N ASP A 342 -2.35 -2.35 3.66
CA ASP A 342 -3.18 -1.81 2.57
C ASP A 342 -4.17 -0.73 3.03
N GLU A 343 -4.91 -1.01 4.10
CA GLU A 343 -5.99 -0.13 4.57
C GLU A 343 -5.44 1.18 5.15
N ALA A 344 -4.38 1.10 5.96
CA ALA A 344 -3.78 2.29 6.55
C ALA A 344 -3.10 3.18 5.49
N PHE A 345 -2.44 2.57 4.50
CA PHE A 345 -1.85 3.29 3.38
C PHE A 345 -2.91 3.99 2.53
N MET A 346 -4.01 3.30 2.24
CA MET A 346 -5.14 3.84 1.48
C MET A 346 -5.78 5.04 2.21
N LEU A 347 -6.00 4.91 3.54
CA LEU A 347 -6.50 6.01 4.37
C LEU A 347 -5.58 7.23 4.31
N ALA A 348 -4.27 7.02 4.47
CA ALA A 348 -3.28 8.10 4.44
C ALA A 348 -3.23 8.81 3.09
N LYS A 349 -3.38 8.05 2.00
CA LYS A 349 -3.36 8.58 0.63
C LYS A 349 -4.61 9.41 0.31
N HIS A 350 -5.79 8.99 0.80
CA HIS A 350 -7.05 9.70 0.57
C HIS A 350 -7.29 10.90 1.47
N LEU A 351 -6.51 11.04 2.53
CA LEU A 351 -6.72 12.03 3.57
C LEU A 351 -5.51 12.96 3.73
N PRO A 352 -5.21 13.81 2.74
CA PRO A 352 -4.29 14.91 2.97
C PRO A 352 -4.81 15.75 4.14
N GLU A 353 -3.90 16.25 4.98
CA GLU A 353 -4.16 17.03 6.20
C GLU A 353 -4.68 16.23 7.41
N VAL A 354 -4.85 14.90 7.29
CA VAL A 354 -5.21 14.04 8.43
C VAL A 354 -4.09 13.05 8.70
N PRO A 355 -3.43 13.11 9.86
CA PRO A 355 -2.44 12.11 10.23
C PRO A 355 -3.06 10.72 10.35
N VAL A 356 -2.35 9.70 9.87
CA VAL A 356 -2.72 8.29 9.96
C VAL A 356 -1.62 7.53 10.68
N LEU A 357 -1.95 6.91 11.81
CA LEU A 357 -1.02 6.17 12.65
C LEU A 357 -1.40 4.70 12.73
N ILE A 358 -0.40 3.83 12.78
CA ILE A 358 -0.58 2.38 13.00
C ILE A 358 0.06 1.94 14.31
N GLY A 359 -0.55 0.92 14.92
CA GLY A 359 -0.01 0.27 16.11
C GLY A 359 -1.02 -0.67 16.78
N ALA A 360 -0.53 -1.72 17.44
CA ALA A 360 -1.38 -2.68 18.13
C ALA A 360 -2.07 -2.05 19.35
N GLU A 361 -1.36 -1.20 20.09
CA GLU A 361 -1.82 -0.51 21.30
C GLU A 361 -2.36 0.89 20.94
N ARG A 362 -3.68 0.99 20.63
CA ARG A 362 -4.31 2.27 20.24
C ARG A 362 -4.17 3.38 21.27
N ALA A 363 -4.06 3.02 22.55
CA ALA A 363 -3.83 4.00 23.62
C ALA A 363 -2.43 4.67 23.51
N GLU A 364 -1.42 3.96 23.00
CA GLU A 364 -0.09 4.53 22.77
C GLU A 364 -0.09 5.38 21.49
N THR A 365 -0.67 4.89 20.40
CA THR A 365 -0.80 5.67 19.15
C THR A 365 -1.65 6.92 19.35
N GLY A 366 -2.73 6.83 20.14
CA GLY A 366 -3.59 7.97 20.44
C GLY A 366 -2.89 9.03 21.30
N ARG A 367 -2.14 8.63 22.33
CA ARG A 367 -1.32 9.59 23.10
C ARG A 367 -0.28 10.29 22.24
N TYR A 368 0.43 9.52 21.41
CA TYR A 368 1.38 10.08 20.46
C TYR A 368 0.72 11.10 19.52
N ALA A 369 -0.48 10.78 19.03
CA ALA A 369 -1.23 11.68 18.16
C ALA A 369 -1.63 12.99 18.86
N ILE A 370 -2.03 12.94 20.14
CA ILE A 370 -2.34 14.13 20.93
C ILE A 370 -1.09 14.96 21.16
N GLU A 371 0.02 14.34 21.56
CA GLU A 371 1.27 15.04 21.90
C GLU A 371 1.96 15.67 20.68
N HIS A 372 1.94 15.01 19.52
CA HIS A 372 2.72 15.45 18.35
C HIS A 372 1.89 16.16 17.28
N PHE A 373 0.62 15.81 17.14
CA PHE A 373 -0.28 16.40 16.15
C PHE A 373 -1.39 17.26 16.77
N GLY A 374 -1.44 17.33 18.10
CA GLY A 374 -2.50 18.06 18.81
C GLY A 374 -3.89 17.52 18.51
N ALA A 375 -4.02 16.22 18.31
CA ALA A 375 -5.27 15.58 17.92
C ALA A 375 -6.37 15.84 18.94
N GLU A 376 -7.52 16.34 18.48
CA GLU A 376 -8.73 16.58 19.27
C GLU A 376 -9.74 15.46 19.08
N VAL A 377 -9.73 14.83 17.90
CA VAL A 377 -10.59 13.70 17.56
C VAL A 377 -9.75 12.54 17.03
N ALA A 378 -9.93 11.38 17.60
CA ALA A 378 -9.29 10.14 17.18
C ALA A 378 -10.34 9.17 16.62
N ILE A 379 -10.22 8.81 15.33
CA ILE A 379 -11.06 7.80 14.70
C ILE A 379 -10.33 6.46 14.72
N LEU A 380 -10.90 5.47 15.39
CA LEU A 380 -10.39 4.11 15.45
C LEU A 380 -11.00 3.31 14.29
N ASP A 381 -10.21 3.02 13.28
CA ASP A 381 -10.60 2.11 12.21
C ASP A 381 -10.53 0.65 12.70
N ASP A 382 -11.59 -0.10 12.47
CA ASP A 382 -11.87 -1.43 13.05
C ASP A 382 -11.73 -1.46 14.59
N GLY A 383 -12.30 -0.43 15.25
CA GLY A 383 -12.16 -0.18 16.68
C GLY A 383 -13.21 -0.87 17.58
N TYR A 384 -14.30 -1.44 17.03
CA TYR A 384 -15.44 -1.93 17.83
C TYR A 384 -15.06 -3.04 18.82
N GLN A 385 -14.11 -3.94 18.45
CA GLN A 385 -13.56 -4.98 19.31
C GLN A 385 -12.41 -4.52 20.22
N HIS A 386 -12.00 -3.24 20.13
CA HIS A 386 -10.87 -2.73 20.91
C HIS A 386 -11.31 -2.17 22.25
N TRP A 387 -11.68 -3.04 23.20
CA TRP A 387 -12.23 -2.67 24.51
C TRP A 387 -11.21 -2.07 25.50
N GLN A 388 -9.92 -2.13 25.14
CA GLN A 388 -8.83 -1.56 25.96
C GLN A 388 -8.80 -0.02 25.94
N LEU A 389 -9.53 0.61 25.01
CA LEU A 389 -9.61 2.06 24.88
C LEU A 389 -11.07 2.52 25.06
N ALA A 390 -11.29 3.52 25.92
CA ALA A 390 -12.58 4.18 26.05
C ALA A 390 -12.87 5.01 24.79
N ARG A 391 -14.10 5.00 24.33
CA ARG A 391 -14.60 5.77 23.19
C ARG A 391 -15.82 6.57 23.62
N ASP A 392 -15.97 7.74 23.03
CA ASP A 392 -17.09 8.63 23.27
C ASP A 392 -18.25 8.35 22.33
N MET A 393 -17.92 7.74 21.16
CA MET A 393 -18.91 7.36 20.16
C MET A 393 -18.53 6.05 19.49
N ASP A 394 -19.39 5.06 19.55
CA ASP A 394 -19.28 3.79 18.82
C ASP A 394 -20.24 3.81 17.63
N ILE A 395 -19.72 3.69 16.42
CA ILE A 395 -20.47 3.58 15.17
C ILE A 395 -20.30 2.16 14.64
N ILE A 396 -21.41 1.43 14.55
CA ILE A 396 -21.41 0.09 13.99
C ILE A 396 -21.87 0.12 12.55
N LEU A 397 -21.07 -0.51 11.68
CA LEU A 397 -21.40 -0.65 10.26
C LEU A 397 -22.04 -2.01 10.01
N ILE A 398 -23.16 -2.00 9.32
CA ILE A 398 -23.88 -3.20 8.87
C ILE A 398 -24.02 -3.12 7.35
N ASP A 399 -23.42 -4.07 6.64
CA ASP A 399 -23.56 -4.21 5.19
C ASP A 399 -24.98 -4.71 4.88
N ALA A 400 -25.79 -3.89 4.22
CA ALA A 400 -27.19 -4.21 3.92
C ALA A 400 -27.35 -5.36 2.91
N VAL A 401 -26.29 -5.72 2.19
CA VAL A 401 -26.28 -6.88 1.28
C VAL A 401 -26.13 -8.19 2.05
N ASN A 402 -25.19 -8.25 3.01
CA ASN A 402 -24.88 -9.46 3.78
C ASN A 402 -25.48 -9.47 5.18
N VAL A 403 -25.99 -8.36 5.63
CA VAL A 403 -26.62 -8.11 6.92
C VAL A 403 -25.83 -8.73 8.09
N PHE A 404 -26.33 -9.75 8.75
CA PHE A 404 -25.67 -10.50 9.84
C PHE A 404 -25.18 -11.89 9.37
N GLY A 405 -25.02 -12.09 8.06
CA GLY A 405 -24.65 -13.35 7.46
C GLY A 405 -25.70 -14.45 7.78
N ASN A 406 -25.21 -15.61 8.22
CA ASN A 406 -26.09 -16.71 8.63
C ASN A 406 -26.51 -16.67 10.10
N GLY A 407 -26.18 -15.58 10.84
CA GLY A 407 -26.56 -15.38 12.25
C GLY A 407 -25.73 -16.16 13.27
N TYR A 408 -24.76 -16.96 12.86
CA TYR A 408 -23.89 -17.72 13.76
C TYR A 408 -22.56 -17.04 14.00
N MET A 409 -22.00 -17.28 15.20
CA MET A 409 -20.64 -16.87 15.53
C MET A 409 -19.60 -17.69 14.75
N LEU A 410 -18.38 -17.14 14.62
CA LEU A 410 -17.24 -17.90 14.14
C LEU A 410 -17.02 -19.16 15.00
N PRO A 411 -16.62 -20.31 14.42
CA PRO A 411 -16.36 -20.56 13.01
C PRO A 411 -17.59 -21.09 12.21
N ARG A 412 -18.79 -21.19 12.82
CA ARG A 412 -20.02 -21.67 12.15
C ARG A 412 -20.60 -20.62 11.20
N GLY A 413 -20.36 -19.36 11.47
CA GLY A 413 -20.88 -18.23 10.70
C GLY A 413 -19.88 -17.08 10.66
N THR A 414 -20.38 -15.90 10.34
CA THR A 414 -19.56 -14.70 10.10
C THR A 414 -19.51 -13.74 11.29
N LEU A 415 -20.25 -13.99 12.38
CA LEU A 415 -20.28 -13.07 13.51
C LEU A 415 -18.99 -13.16 14.35
N ARG A 416 -18.34 -12.02 14.53
CA ARG A 416 -17.18 -11.80 15.43
C ARG A 416 -17.62 -11.59 16.88
N GLU A 417 -18.82 -11.02 17.06
CA GLU A 417 -19.45 -10.76 18.36
C GLU A 417 -20.93 -11.13 18.31
N PRO A 418 -21.52 -11.55 19.44
CA PRO A 418 -22.94 -11.90 19.50
C PRO A 418 -23.84 -10.67 19.31
N MET A 419 -25.00 -10.85 18.69
CA MET A 419 -25.99 -9.81 18.40
C MET A 419 -26.33 -8.87 19.58
N PRO A 420 -26.48 -9.35 20.85
CA PRO A 420 -26.71 -8.44 21.97
C PRO A 420 -25.63 -7.36 22.17
N HIS A 421 -24.43 -7.53 21.60
CA HIS A 421 -23.38 -6.51 21.67
C HIS A 421 -23.62 -5.29 20.78
N LEU A 422 -24.69 -5.29 19.98
CA LEU A 422 -25.20 -4.11 19.28
C LEU A 422 -25.64 -3.01 20.28
N ASN A 423 -25.98 -3.39 21.51
CA ASN A 423 -26.48 -2.49 22.54
C ASN A 423 -25.52 -1.38 23.00
N ARG A 424 -24.23 -1.44 22.60
CA ARG A 424 -23.27 -0.41 22.96
C ARG A 424 -23.01 0.62 21.85
N SER A 425 -23.59 0.41 20.66
CA SER A 425 -23.43 1.37 19.56
C SER A 425 -24.28 2.62 19.79
N HIS A 426 -23.74 3.77 19.44
CA HIS A 426 -24.49 5.02 19.43
C HIS A 426 -25.18 5.24 18.08
N VAL A 427 -24.56 4.71 17.03
CA VAL A 427 -25.04 4.81 15.65
C VAL A 427 -24.91 3.46 14.96
N CYS A 428 -25.95 3.07 14.24
CA CYS A 428 -25.95 1.98 13.28
C CYS A 428 -25.92 2.56 11.88
N LEU A 429 -24.80 2.41 11.18
CA LEU A 429 -24.65 2.84 9.80
C LEU A 429 -24.88 1.65 8.87
N MET A 430 -26.02 1.64 8.18
CA MET A 430 -26.30 0.68 7.11
C MET A 430 -25.56 1.10 5.85
N THR A 431 -24.71 0.23 5.33
CA THR A 431 -23.93 0.52 4.10
C THR A 431 -24.50 -0.25 2.91
N LYS A 432 -24.34 0.28 1.71
CA LYS A 432 -24.79 -0.31 0.44
C LYS A 432 -26.29 -0.59 0.40
N VAL A 433 -27.08 0.34 0.92
CA VAL A 433 -28.54 0.16 0.96
C VAL A 433 -29.18 0.12 -0.43
N ASP A 434 -28.52 0.67 -1.43
CA ASP A 434 -28.86 0.63 -2.86
C ASP A 434 -28.78 -0.78 -3.46
N GLN A 435 -27.89 -1.64 -2.93
CA GLN A 435 -27.71 -3.03 -3.36
C GLN A 435 -28.43 -4.04 -2.43
N ALA A 436 -29.15 -3.56 -1.45
CA ALA A 436 -29.82 -4.39 -0.46
C ALA A 436 -30.97 -5.20 -1.06
N ALA A 437 -31.09 -6.47 -0.69
CA ALA A 437 -32.26 -7.26 -1.03
C ALA A 437 -33.52 -6.72 -0.32
N ALA A 438 -34.68 -6.98 -0.91
CA ALA A 438 -35.97 -6.59 -0.33
C ALA A 438 -36.10 -7.13 1.11
N GLY A 439 -36.50 -6.28 2.06
CA GLY A 439 -36.65 -6.63 3.47
C GLY A 439 -35.36 -6.59 4.30
N SER A 440 -34.17 -6.44 3.69
CA SER A 440 -32.91 -6.40 4.45
C SER A 440 -32.82 -5.18 5.37
N ARG A 441 -33.24 -4.01 4.91
CA ARG A 441 -33.23 -2.77 5.70
C ARG A 441 -34.17 -2.86 6.90
N GLU A 442 -35.38 -3.35 6.68
CA GLU A 442 -36.40 -3.57 7.71
C GLU A 442 -35.89 -4.54 8.78
N TYR A 443 -35.27 -5.64 8.35
CA TYR A 443 -34.69 -6.62 9.25
C TYR A 443 -33.55 -6.04 10.11
N ILE A 444 -32.71 -5.16 9.54
CA ILE A 444 -31.69 -4.45 10.33
C ILE A 444 -32.34 -3.50 11.32
N ARG A 445 -33.38 -2.72 10.92
CA ARG A 445 -34.09 -1.78 11.77
C ARG A 445 -34.77 -2.52 12.95
N GLU A 446 -35.52 -3.59 12.69
CA GLU A 446 -36.16 -4.42 13.71
C GLU A 446 -35.13 -5.03 14.68
N THR A 447 -34.01 -5.51 14.15
CA THR A 447 -32.92 -6.04 14.97
C THR A 447 -32.32 -4.99 15.87
N MET A 448 -32.03 -3.79 15.33
CA MET A 448 -31.52 -2.68 16.14
C MET A 448 -32.50 -2.21 17.16
N GLU A 449 -33.77 -2.10 16.82
CA GLU A 449 -34.84 -1.74 17.79
C GLU A 449 -34.93 -2.75 18.92
N SER A 450 -34.79 -4.06 18.63
CA SER A 450 -34.79 -5.12 19.63
C SER A 450 -33.59 -5.09 20.58
N TYR A 451 -32.40 -4.77 20.09
CA TYR A 451 -31.15 -4.82 20.89
C TYR A 451 -30.69 -3.45 21.39
N ASN A 452 -31.01 -2.37 20.67
CA ASN A 452 -30.56 -1.01 20.99
C ASN A 452 -31.48 0.06 20.37
N PRO A 453 -32.65 0.31 20.94
CA PRO A 453 -33.60 1.32 20.43
C PRO A 453 -33.08 2.76 20.51
N GLU A 454 -32.04 3.01 21.32
CA GLU A 454 -31.42 4.33 21.48
C GLU A 454 -30.46 4.70 20.30
N ALA A 455 -29.97 3.69 19.57
CA ALA A 455 -29.02 3.92 18.49
C ALA A 455 -29.67 4.66 17.32
N LYS A 456 -28.99 5.68 16.82
CA LYS A 456 -29.42 6.34 15.57
C LYS A 456 -29.10 5.46 14.38
N ILE A 457 -30.09 5.27 13.51
CA ILE A 457 -29.94 4.49 12.29
C ILE A 457 -29.69 5.47 11.14
N VAL A 458 -28.63 5.19 10.38
CA VAL A 458 -28.20 5.99 9.22
C VAL A 458 -28.04 5.06 8.02
N GLU A 459 -28.59 5.45 6.89
CA GLU A 459 -28.42 4.75 5.64
C GLU A 459 -27.32 5.38 4.80
N SER A 460 -26.54 4.56 4.10
CA SER A 460 -25.52 5.04 3.19
C SER A 460 -25.35 4.15 1.96
N ILE A 461 -24.93 4.79 0.88
CA ILE A 461 -24.58 4.14 -0.38
C ILE A 461 -23.09 4.30 -0.65
N HIS A 462 -22.54 3.39 -1.42
CA HIS A 462 -21.21 3.52 -2.01
C HIS A 462 -21.36 4.12 -3.40
N GLN A 463 -21.20 5.43 -3.50
CA GLN A 463 -21.37 6.14 -4.75
C GLN A 463 -20.05 6.19 -5.53
N PRO A 464 -19.99 5.63 -6.75
CA PRO A 464 -18.84 5.81 -7.63
C PRO A 464 -18.65 7.28 -7.98
N ARG A 465 -17.43 7.79 -7.76
CA ARG A 465 -17.08 9.19 -8.05
C ARG A 465 -16.49 9.34 -9.45
N CYS A 466 -15.47 8.58 -9.76
CA CYS A 466 -14.72 8.65 -11.00
C CYS A 466 -13.91 7.38 -11.23
N PHE A 467 -13.35 7.27 -12.44
CA PHE A 467 -12.32 6.31 -12.78
C PHE A 467 -10.98 7.04 -12.94
N ILE A 468 -9.93 6.58 -12.26
CA ILE A 468 -8.60 7.18 -12.37
C ILE A 468 -7.69 6.16 -13.07
N PRO A 469 -6.92 6.55 -14.11
CA PRO A 469 -5.89 5.70 -14.68
C PRO A 469 -4.93 5.22 -13.60
N LEU A 470 -4.57 3.94 -13.60
CA LEU A 470 -3.74 3.35 -12.53
C LEU A 470 -2.44 4.13 -12.25
N PRO A 471 -1.66 4.60 -13.24
CA PRO A 471 -0.49 5.42 -12.98
C PRO A 471 -0.82 6.75 -12.27
N ASP A 472 -1.91 7.42 -12.68
CA ASP A 472 -2.33 8.70 -12.13
C ASP A 472 -2.86 8.54 -10.70
N TRP A 473 -3.53 7.42 -10.41
CA TRP A 473 -4.00 7.09 -9.06
C TRP A 473 -2.85 7.02 -8.04
N TYR A 474 -1.65 6.62 -8.46
CA TYR A 474 -0.46 6.62 -7.59
C TYR A 474 0.12 8.02 -7.36
N VAL A 475 -0.07 8.95 -8.31
CA VAL A 475 0.46 10.32 -8.23
C VAL A 475 -0.51 11.22 -7.49
N ASP A 476 -1.76 11.27 -7.92
CA ASP A 476 -2.79 12.15 -7.37
C ASP A 476 -4.16 11.47 -7.35
N ILE A 477 -4.54 10.98 -6.18
CA ILE A 477 -5.83 10.33 -5.94
C ILE A 477 -6.99 11.35 -5.84
N ALA A 478 -6.66 12.61 -5.55
CA ALA A 478 -7.63 13.70 -5.45
C ALA A 478 -7.98 14.29 -6.82
N GLY A 479 -7.26 13.89 -7.87
CA GLY A 479 -7.51 14.32 -9.26
C GLY A 479 -8.93 14.04 -9.71
N ASP A 480 -9.42 14.84 -10.66
CA ASP A 480 -10.80 14.79 -11.14
C ASP A 480 -11.17 13.48 -11.84
N GLY A 481 -10.17 12.70 -12.29
CA GLY A 481 -10.39 11.42 -12.96
C GLY A 481 -11.30 11.52 -14.18
N ILE A 482 -11.66 10.36 -14.74
CA ILE A 482 -12.64 10.25 -15.82
C ILE A 482 -14.03 10.13 -15.20
N PRO A 483 -15.02 10.96 -15.61
CA PRO A 483 -16.38 10.84 -15.13
C PRO A 483 -16.95 9.44 -15.33
N VAL A 484 -17.74 8.95 -14.38
CA VAL A 484 -18.35 7.60 -14.45
C VAL A 484 -19.16 7.37 -15.71
N THR A 485 -19.74 8.44 -16.27
CA THR A 485 -20.55 8.40 -17.51
C THR A 485 -19.74 8.02 -18.75
N GLU A 486 -18.42 8.24 -18.77
CA GLU A 486 -17.57 7.91 -19.91
C GLU A 486 -17.29 6.40 -20.04
N MET A 487 -17.58 5.65 -19.01
CA MET A 487 -17.45 4.18 -19.04
C MET A 487 -18.72 3.47 -19.49
N LYS A 488 -19.83 4.20 -19.65
CA LYS A 488 -21.11 3.64 -20.10
C LYS A 488 -20.99 3.01 -21.49
N GLY A 489 -21.42 1.75 -21.60
CA GLY A 489 -21.38 0.95 -22.83
C GLY A 489 -20.00 0.42 -23.19
N LYS A 490 -18.94 0.72 -22.40
CA LYS A 490 -17.62 0.15 -22.66
C LYS A 490 -17.54 -1.31 -22.23
N ARG A 491 -16.84 -2.10 -23.05
CA ARG A 491 -16.53 -3.50 -22.78
C ARG A 491 -15.31 -3.59 -21.87
N ILE A 492 -15.50 -4.10 -20.66
CA ILE A 492 -14.46 -4.10 -19.64
C ILE A 492 -14.17 -5.50 -19.08
N VAL A 493 -12.94 -5.68 -18.59
CA VAL A 493 -12.57 -6.79 -17.71
C VAL A 493 -12.53 -6.26 -16.27
N ALA A 494 -13.33 -6.85 -15.39
CA ALA A 494 -13.33 -6.53 -13.97
C ALA A 494 -12.34 -7.41 -13.23
N VAL A 495 -11.44 -6.83 -12.44
CA VAL A 495 -10.43 -7.57 -11.65
C VAL A 495 -10.54 -7.16 -10.20
N SER A 496 -10.65 -8.14 -9.29
CA SER A 496 -10.79 -7.84 -7.87
C SER A 496 -10.25 -8.93 -6.96
N ALA A 497 -9.66 -8.51 -5.83
CA ALA A 497 -9.23 -9.35 -4.71
C ALA A 497 -9.78 -8.78 -3.40
N ILE A 498 -11.09 -8.70 -3.30
CA ILE A 498 -11.83 -8.14 -2.18
C ILE A 498 -12.84 -9.14 -1.62
N GLY A 499 -13.31 -8.93 -0.38
CA GLY A 499 -14.22 -9.83 0.31
C GLY A 499 -15.63 -9.93 -0.30
N ASN A 500 -16.04 -9.00 -1.17
CA ASN A 500 -17.33 -9.05 -1.89
C ASN A 500 -17.17 -8.61 -3.34
N PRO A 501 -16.67 -9.49 -4.24
CA PRO A 501 -16.50 -9.19 -5.66
C PRO A 501 -17.82 -8.86 -6.37
N ALA A 502 -18.91 -9.53 -6.00
CA ALA A 502 -20.20 -9.34 -6.64
C ALA A 502 -20.75 -7.91 -6.47
N SER A 503 -20.52 -7.28 -5.32
CA SER A 503 -20.90 -5.88 -5.10
C SER A 503 -20.12 -4.91 -5.99
N PHE A 504 -18.86 -5.19 -6.27
CA PHE A 504 -18.04 -4.39 -7.19
C PHE A 504 -18.53 -4.54 -8.64
N GLU A 505 -18.79 -5.76 -9.07
CA GLU A 505 -19.32 -6.05 -10.40
C GLU A 505 -20.70 -5.40 -10.60
N GLN A 506 -21.60 -5.52 -9.62
CA GLN A 506 -22.91 -4.86 -9.65
C GLN A 506 -22.76 -3.34 -9.80
N THR A 507 -21.81 -2.74 -9.07
CA THR A 507 -21.54 -1.30 -9.21
C THR A 507 -21.13 -0.93 -10.63
N LEU A 508 -20.31 -1.75 -11.30
CA LEU A 508 -19.91 -1.50 -12.70
C LEU A 508 -21.07 -1.68 -13.66
N GLU A 509 -21.93 -2.70 -13.46
CA GLU A 509 -23.13 -2.93 -14.26
C GLU A 509 -24.14 -1.77 -14.11
N ASP A 510 -24.33 -1.27 -12.88
CA ASP A 510 -25.22 -0.13 -12.60
C ASP A 510 -24.74 1.17 -13.29
N LEU A 511 -23.43 1.31 -13.52
CA LEU A 511 -22.84 2.38 -14.33
C LEU A 511 -23.06 2.18 -15.85
N GLY A 512 -23.63 1.03 -16.24
CA GLY A 512 -23.91 0.69 -17.63
C GLY A 512 -22.70 0.23 -18.42
N THR A 513 -21.66 -0.31 -17.77
CA THR A 513 -20.54 -0.97 -18.43
C THR A 513 -20.93 -2.40 -18.86
N GLU A 514 -20.28 -2.93 -19.88
CA GLU A 514 -20.42 -4.33 -20.31
C GLU A 514 -19.24 -5.14 -19.74
N ILE A 515 -19.47 -5.90 -18.69
CA ILE A 515 -18.43 -6.79 -18.11
C ILE A 515 -18.32 -8.02 -18.99
N ILE A 516 -17.22 -8.13 -19.74
CA ILE A 516 -16.98 -9.30 -20.62
C ILE A 516 -16.30 -10.46 -19.89
N GLU A 517 -15.52 -10.16 -18.84
CA GLU A 517 -14.92 -11.17 -17.97
C GLU A 517 -14.74 -10.59 -16.57
N SER A 518 -14.99 -11.40 -15.53
CA SER A 518 -14.71 -11.10 -14.13
C SER A 518 -13.60 -12.00 -13.62
N LEU A 519 -12.47 -11.41 -13.26
CA LEU A 519 -11.32 -12.12 -12.70
C LEU A 519 -11.25 -11.88 -11.18
N ARG A 520 -11.67 -12.88 -10.42
CA ARG A 520 -11.74 -12.83 -8.95
C ARG A 520 -10.55 -13.55 -8.34
N TYR A 521 -9.80 -12.85 -7.51
CA TYR A 521 -8.68 -13.37 -6.73
C TYR A 521 -9.07 -13.49 -5.25
N PRO A 522 -8.35 -14.29 -4.43
CA PRO A 522 -8.58 -14.35 -2.99
C PRO A 522 -8.45 -12.96 -2.34
N ASP A 523 -9.26 -12.70 -1.29
CA ASP A 523 -9.19 -11.41 -0.57
C ASP A 523 -7.77 -11.14 -0.06
N HIS A 524 -7.30 -9.93 -0.24
CA HIS A 524 -5.93 -9.50 0.04
C HIS A 524 -4.83 -10.20 -0.80
N HIS A 525 -5.13 -10.60 -2.03
CA HIS A 525 -4.12 -11.14 -2.96
C HIS A 525 -3.10 -10.07 -3.37
N ASP A 526 -1.81 -10.42 -3.34
CA ASP A 526 -0.73 -9.57 -3.87
C ASP A 526 -0.50 -9.97 -5.34
N TYR A 527 -0.75 -9.04 -6.25
CA TYR A 527 -0.62 -9.30 -7.68
C TYR A 527 0.83 -9.42 -8.11
N THR A 528 1.11 -10.35 -9.01
CA THR A 528 2.41 -10.48 -9.67
C THR A 528 2.38 -9.83 -11.06
N MET A 529 3.57 -9.45 -11.58
CA MET A 529 3.69 -8.96 -12.96
C MET A 529 3.13 -9.97 -13.98
N GLN A 530 3.36 -11.25 -13.74
CA GLN A 530 2.89 -12.30 -14.66
C GLN A 530 1.37 -12.43 -14.67
N GLU A 531 0.72 -12.37 -13.51
CA GLU A 531 -0.75 -12.38 -13.40
C GLU A 531 -1.36 -11.18 -14.10
N MET A 532 -0.79 -10.00 -13.93
CA MET A 532 -1.27 -8.80 -14.60
C MET A 532 -1.07 -8.86 -16.13
N GLN A 533 0.03 -9.46 -16.59
CA GLN A 533 0.21 -9.74 -18.01
C GLN A 533 -0.80 -10.76 -18.56
N ASP A 534 -1.20 -11.74 -17.75
CA ASP A 534 -2.24 -12.71 -18.11
C ASP A 534 -3.61 -12.05 -18.19
N VAL A 535 -3.94 -11.16 -17.23
CA VAL A 535 -5.14 -10.30 -17.26
C VAL A 535 -5.19 -9.49 -18.56
N LEU A 536 -4.07 -8.85 -18.92
CA LEU A 536 -3.97 -8.05 -20.15
C LEU A 536 -4.22 -8.91 -21.40
N ARG A 537 -3.54 -10.06 -21.52
CA ARG A 537 -3.72 -10.95 -22.67
C ARG A 537 -5.17 -11.41 -22.85
N ARG A 538 -5.87 -11.71 -21.73
CA ARG A 538 -7.29 -12.05 -21.74
C ARG A 538 -8.14 -10.88 -22.21
N ALA A 539 -7.91 -9.71 -21.65
CA ALA A 539 -8.61 -8.48 -22.03
C ALA A 539 -8.44 -8.17 -23.53
N GLU A 540 -7.22 -8.26 -24.06
CA GLU A 540 -6.93 -8.08 -25.49
C GLU A 540 -7.64 -9.14 -26.36
N SER A 541 -7.56 -10.41 -26.00
CA SER A 541 -8.15 -11.50 -26.78
C SER A 541 -9.67 -11.41 -26.88
N GLN A 542 -10.33 -10.80 -25.91
CA GLN A 542 -11.78 -10.61 -25.86
C GLN A 542 -12.21 -9.23 -26.37
N GLY A 543 -11.26 -8.38 -26.77
CA GLY A 543 -11.53 -7.03 -27.27
C GLY A 543 -12.08 -6.09 -26.19
N ALA A 544 -11.54 -6.16 -24.99
CA ALA A 544 -11.85 -5.20 -23.93
C ALA A 544 -11.30 -3.82 -24.25
N GLU A 545 -12.03 -2.78 -23.89
CA GLU A 545 -11.63 -1.38 -24.03
C GLU A 545 -10.93 -0.86 -22.78
N ALA A 546 -11.16 -1.51 -21.63
CA ALA A 546 -10.53 -1.17 -20.36
C ALA A 546 -10.46 -2.39 -19.41
N ILE A 547 -9.52 -2.32 -18.48
CA ILE A 547 -9.47 -3.17 -17.28
C ILE A 547 -9.84 -2.28 -16.10
N VAL A 548 -10.75 -2.74 -15.24
CA VAL A 548 -11.17 -1.99 -14.05
C VAL A 548 -10.84 -2.76 -12.79
N ILE A 549 -10.20 -2.08 -11.84
CA ILE A 549 -9.81 -2.63 -10.53
C ILE A 549 -10.37 -1.75 -9.41
N THR A 550 -10.40 -2.28 -8.18
CA THR A 550 -10.75 -1.50 -7.00
C THR A 550 -9.54 -0.74 -6.45
N GLU A 551 -9.77 0.25 -5.59
CA GLU A 551 -8.69 0.97 -4.90
C GLU A 551 -7.87 0.05 -3.98
N LYS A 552 -8.51 -0.96 -3.37
CA LYS A 552 -7.81 -1.98 -2.56
C LYS A 552 -6.86 -2.82 -3.40
N ASP A 553 -7.23 -3.11 -4.64
CA ASP A 553 -6.39 -3.85 -5.57
C ASP A 553 -5.25 -2.98 -6.08
N ALA A 554 -5.54 -1.72 -6.39
CA ALA A 554 -4.53 -0.76 -6.86
C ALA A 554 -3.31 -0.70 -5.92
N VAL A 555 -3.53 -0.66 -4.60
CA VAL A 555 -2.44 -0.65 -3.59
C VAL A 555 -1.48 -1.84 -3.72
N LYS A 556 -1.93 -2.96 -4.28
CA LYS A 556 -1.18 -4.24 -4.37
C LYS A 556 -0.59 -4.51 -5.73
N ILE A 557 -0.80 -3.61 -6.67
CA ILE A 557 -0.22 -3.75 -8.01
C ILE A 557 1.29 -3.48 -7.93
N PRO A 558 2.15 -4.34 -8.50
CA PRO A 558 3.60 -4.11 -8.54
C PRO A 558 3.97 -2.80 -9.25
N ALA A 559 5.00 -2.13 -8.75
CA ALA A 559 5.48 -0.88 -9.33
C ALA A 559 5.86 -1.00 -10.82
N GLU A 560 6.37 -2.16 -11.21
CA GLU A 560 6.72 -2.48 -12.60
C GLU A 560 5.49 -2.48 -13.52
N VAL A 561 4.34 -2.91 -13.01
CA VAL A 561 3.05 -2.87 -13.73
C VAL A 561 2.61 -1.44 -13.94
N ILE A 562 2.68 -0.61 -12.88
CA ILE A 562 2.26 0.79 -12.92
C ILE A 562 3.07 1.60 -13.92
N GLN A 563 4.37 1.30 -14.01
CA GLN A 563 5.32 1.98 -14.91
C GLN A 563 5.27 1.47 -16.36
N SER A 564 4.58 0.37 -16.62
CA SER A 564 4.47 -0.22 -17.95
C SER A 564 3.42 0.51 -18.78
N ARG A 565 3.71 0.72 -20.09
CA ARG A 565 2.67 1.15 -21.04
C ARG A 565 1.85 -0.06 -21.45
N TRP A 566 0.61 -0.05 -21.04
CA TRP A 566 -0.36 -1.10 -21.36
C TRP A 566 -1.15 -0.73 -22.62
N PRO A 567 -1.38 -1.65 -23.56
CA PRO A 567 -2.19 -1.39 -24.76
C PRO A 567 -3.67 -1.14 -24.41
N ILE A 568 -4.15 -1.76 -23.31
CA ILE A 568 -5.49 -1.51 -22.75
C ILE A 568 -5.30 -0.73 -21.44
N PRO A 569 -6.00 0.40 -21.25
CA PRO A 569 -5.89 1.18 -20.02
C PRO A 569 -6.45 0.41 -18.81
N VAL A 570 -5.74 0.55 -17.68
CA VAL A 570 -6.19 0.04 -16.38
C VAL A 570 -6.71 1.21 -15.56
N TYR A 571 -7.96 1.12 -15.15
CA TYR A 571 -8.62 2.15 -14.34
C TYR A 571 -8.91 1.65 -12.93
N VAL A 572 -8.76 2.55 -11.99
CA VAL A 572 -9.17 2.36 -10.60
C VAL A 572 -10.50 3.05 -10.39
N ILE A 573 -11.53 2.34 -9.97
CA ILE A 573 -12.80 2.94 -9.59
C ILE A 573 -12.68 3.51 -8.17
N CYS A 574 -12.93 4.81 -8.04
CA CYS A 574 -12.99 5.50 -6.76
C CYS A 574 -14.42 5.61 -6.27
N VAL A 575 -14.66 5.23 -5.02
CA VAL A 575 -15.99 5.26 -4.41
C VAL A 575 -16.00 6.13 -3.16
N GLU A 576 -17.10 6.82 -2.93
CA GLU A 576 -17.34 7.63 -1.74
C GLU A 576 -18.60 7.16 -1.02
N VAL A 577 -18.59 7.30 0.32
CA VAL A 577 -19.79 7.05 1.12
C VAL A 577 -20.67 8.29 1.09
N ASN A 578 -21.92 8.10 0.68
CA ASN A 578 -22.94 9.14 0.73
C ASN A 578 -24.03 8.74 1.71
N PHE A 579 -24.22 9.57 2.74
CA PHE A 579 -25.29 9.35 3.74
C PHE A 579 -26.63 9.76 3.13
N GLN A 580 -27.60 8.91 3.35
CA GLN A 580 -28.97 9.07 2.92
C GLN A 580 -29.87 9.41 4.11
N GLU A 581 -30.87 8.59 4.39
CA GLU A 581 -31.77 8.73 5.55
C GLU A 581 -30.99 8.69 6.87
N GLY A 582 -31.33 9.58 7.81
CA GLY A 582 -30.69 9.67 9.13
C GLY A 582 -29.36 10.44 9.18
N GLY A 583 -28.87 10.95 8.02
CA GLY A 583 -27.59 11.66 7.97
C GLY A 583 -27.57 12.98 8.75
N GLU A 584 -28.64 13.76 8.70
CA GLU A 584 -28.75 15.04 9.43
C GLU A 584 -28.77 14.83 10.94
N GLU A 585 -29.54 13.84 11.40
CA GLU A 585 -29.61 13.46 12.82
C GLU A 585 -28.26 12.94 13.34
N PHE A 586 -27.55 12.20 12.50
CA PHE A 586 -26.18 11.74 12.80
C PHE A 586 -25.24 12.91 13.02
N TYR A 587 -25.19 13.86 12.09
CA TYR A 587 -24.31 15.03 12.23
C TYR A 587 -24.72 15.93 13.40
N SER A 588 -26.00 16.03 13.69
CA SER A 588 -26.50 16.75 14.87
C SER A 588 -26.02 16.09 16.16
N LEU A 589 -26.11 14.76 16.26
CA LEU A 589 -25.61 13.98 17.40
C LEU A 589 -24.08 14.11 17.52
N LEU A 590 -23.36 14.00 16.41
CA LEU A 590 -21.88 14.11 16.39
C LEU A 590 -21.45 15.48 16.88
N LYS A 591 -22.04 16.56 16.37
CA LYS A 591 -21.73 17.93 16.78
C LYS A 591 -22.01 18.15 18.28
N ALA A 592 -23.17 17.70 18.76
CA ALA A 592 -23.53 17.83 20.17
C ALA A 592 -22.51 17.13 21.08
N LYS A 593 -22.10 15.89 20.75
CA LYS A 593 -21.11 15.14 21.53
C LYS A 593 -19.71 15.77 21.47
N LEU A 594 -19.30 16.30 20.31
CA LEU A 594 -18.02 17.02 20.15
C LEU A 594 -18.01 18.28 21.01
N GLN A 595 -19.08 19.07 20.98
CA GLN A 595 -19.21 20.30 21.78
C GLN A 595 -19.24 20.02 23.27
N ASP A 596 -19.92 18.97 23.70
CA ASP A 596 -20.00 18.57 25.11
C ASP A 596 -18.60 18.23 25.68
N LYS A 597 -17.77 17.51 24.93
CA LYS A 597 -16.43 17.08 25.39
C LYS A 597 -15.32 18.12 25.14
N LEU A 598 -15.35 18.80 24.01
CA LEU A 598 -14.26 19.70 23.56
C LEU A 598 -14.58 21.19 23.75
N GLY A 599 -15.81 21.54 24.14
CA GLY A 599 -16.29 22.91 24.24
C GLY A 599 -16.80 23.50 22.92
N ASN A 600 -17.54 24.60 23.04
CA ASN A 600 -18.01 25.35 21.87
C ASN A 600 -16.84 26.06 21.18
N ARG A 601 -16.71 25.88 19.89
CA ARG A 601 -15.82 26.63 19.00
C ARG A 601 -16.59 27.64 18.18
#